data_568ad74ad4bfc4676fe4e47a0c69ea6a
#
_entry.id   568ad74ad4bfc4676fe4e47a0c69ea6a
#
_cell.length_a   1.000
_cell.length_b   1.000
_cell.length_c   1.000
_cell.angle_alpha   90.00
_cell.angle_beta   90.00
_cell.angle_gamma   90.00
#
_symmetry.space_group_name_H-M   'P 1'
#
loop_
_entity.id
_entity.type
_entity.pdbx_description
1 polymer ?
#
loop_
_entity_poly.entity_id
_entity_poly.type
_entity_poly.pdbx_seq_one_letter_code
_entity_poly.pdbx_strand_id
1 'polypeptide(L)'
;MQSGRLHPVTILIDEARWWHRGEKWCHLASDVSYDELHDFADLVGIPRRGFHGDHYDIPESYRAQMISTGATPVESRELLRRLRSAGLRLSPAQRRAHKAEPTPTTHD
;
A
#
# COMPACT_ATOMS: atom_id res chain seq x y z
N MET A 1 -4.36 -27.51 7.91
CA MET A 1 -4.43 -27.09 7.70
C MET A 1 -4.45 -26.35 7.34
N GLN A 2 -4.20 -25.81 7.07
CA GLN A 2 -4.23 -25.04 6.64
C GLN A 2 -4.37 -24.21 6.36
N SER A 3 -4.54 -24.24 6.57
CA SER A 3 -4.87 -23.41 6.38
C SER A 3 -4.45 -22.26 6.10
N GLY A 4 -4.15 -21.68 6.59
CA GLY A 4 -3.79 -20.34 6.38
C GLY A 4 -3.06 -20.03 5.19
N ARG A 5 -2.33 -20.82 4.79
CA ARG A 5 -1.69 -20.62 3.72
C ARG A 5 -2.41 -20.55 2.59
N LEU A 6 -3.48 -20.80 2.70
CA LEU A 6 -4.34 -20.79 1.58
C LEU A 6 -4.89 -19.44 1.29
N HIS A 7 -4.57 -18.44 2.09
CA HIS A 7 -5.00 -17.10 1.80
C HIS A 7 -4.26 -16.55 0.60
N PRO A 8 -4.95 -15.88 -0.31
CA PRO A 8 -4.25 -15.18 -1.36
C PRO A 8 -3.30 -14.18 -0.75
N VAL A 9 -2.23 -13.95 -1.43
CA VAL A 9 -1.30 -12.96 -0.99
C VAL A 9 -1.87 -11.60 -1.31
N THR A 10 -2.10 -10.79 -0.30
CA THR A 10 -2.81 -9.54 -0.47
C THR A 10 -2.01 -8.31 -0.06
N ILE A 11 -0.99 -8.48 0.77
CA ILE A 11 -0.10 -7.39 1.13
C ILE A 11 1.14 -7.49 0.27
N LEU A 12 1.44 -6.41 -0.45
CA LEU A 12 2.49 -6.38 -1.46
C LEU A 12 3.52 -5.33 -1.09
N ILE A 13 4.78 -5.62 -1.39
CA ILE A 13 5.84 -4.65 -1.17
C ILE A 13 6.78 -4.69 -2.37
N ASP A 14 7.13 -3.52 -2.90
CA ASP A 14 8.01 -3.47 -4.04
C ASP A 14 9.46 -3.26 -3.61
N GLU A 15 10.35 -3.04 -4.56
CA GLU A 15 11.75 -2.81 -4.27
C GLU A 15 11.96 -1.37 -3.84
N ALA A 16 12.94 -1.16 -2.95
CA ALA A 16 13.31 0.19 -2.54
C ALA A 16 14.04 0.86 -3.70
N ARG A 17 13.47 1.93 -4.25
CA ARG A 17 13.96 2.47 -5.51
C ARG A 17 14.26 3.95 -5.47
N TRP A 18 13.71 4.71 -4.55
CA TRP A 18 13.97 6.15 -4.57
C TRP A 18 14.59 6.59 -3.26
N TRP A 19 15.46 7.59 -3.37
CA TRP A 19 16.16 8.15 -2.22
C TRP A 19 15.39 9.31 -1.64
N HIS A 20 15.29 9.33 -0.32
CA HIS A 20 14.65 10.42 0.39
C HIS A 20 15.15 10.39 1.82
N ARG A 21 15.63 11.53 2.30
CA ARG A 21 16.12 11.63 3.68
C ARG A 21 17.19 10.62 4.00
N GLY A 22 18.08 10.41 3.04
CA GLY A 22 19.26 9.60 3.29
C GLY A 22 19.08 8.11 3.19
N GLU A 23 17.90 7.62 2.73
CA GLU A 23 17.71 6.20 2.54
C GLU A 23 16.77 5.95 1.39
N LYS A 24 16.73 4.71 0.97
CA LYS A 24 15.80 4.30 -0.07
C LYS A 24 14.48 3.89 0.54
N TRP A 25 13.43 4.01 -0.24
CA TRP A 25 12.06 3.74 0.19
C TRP A 25 11.39 2.80 -0.78
N CYS A 26 10.43 2.03 -0.27
CA CYS A 26 9.61 1.16 -1.09
C CYS A 26 8.14 1.39 -0.74
N HIS A 27 7.25 0.81 -1.56
CA HIS A 27 5.81 0.94 -1.37
C HIS A 27 5.23 -0.32 -0.76
N LEU A 28 4.32 -0.15 0.19
CA LEU A 28 3.56 -1.24 0.79
C LEU A 28 2.10 -0.99 0.48
N ALA A 29 1.41 -1.99 -0.05
CA ALA A 29 0.03 -1.83 -0.48
C ALA A 29 -0.75 -3.11 -0.27
N SER A 30 -2.08 -3.00 -0.31
CA SER A 30 -2.98 -4.15 -0.31
C SER A 30 -3.75 -4.16 -1.61
N ASP A 31 -4.01 -5.33 -2.17
CA ASP A 31 -4.89 -5.42 -3.33
C ASP A 31 -6.30 -5.88 -2.94
N VAL A 32 -6.62 -5.79 -1.65
CA VAL A 32 -7.96 -6.10 -1.15
C VAL A 32 -8.66 -4.84 -0.65
N SER A 33 -8.04 -4.10 0.27
CA SER A 33 -8.69 -2.92 0.83
C SER A 33 -7.67 -2.06 1.55
N TYR A 34 -8.03 -0.80 1.74
CA TYR A 34 -7.20 0.08 2.57
C TYR A 34 -7.24 -0.36 4.02
N ASP A 35 -8.38 -0.87 4.50
CA ASP A 35 -8.48 -1.34 5.87
C ASP A 35 -7.49 -2.47 6.14
N GLU A 36 -7.35 -3.40 5.19
CA GLU A 36 -6.37 -4.47 5.35
C GLU A 36 -4.96 -3.90 5.43
N LEU A 37 -4.66 -2.92 4.60
CA LEU A 37 -3.36 -2.30 4.61
C LEU A 37 -3.08 -1.60 5.94
N HIS A 38 -4.07 -0.87 6.45
CA HIS A 38 -3.91 -0.18 7.74
C HIS A 38 -3.74 -1.17 8.87
N ASP A 39 -4.46 -2.29 8.84
CA ASP A 39 -4.30 -3.32 9.86
C ASP A 39 -2.90 -3.90 9.83
N PHE A 40 -2.37 -4.15 8.64
CA PHE A 40 -1.01 -4.66 8.52
C PHE A 40 0.00 -3.63 9.02
N ALA A 41 -0.19 -2.36 8.67
CA ALA A 41 0.70 -1.30 9.12
C ALA A 41 0.69 -1.19 10.64
N ASP A 42 -0.49 -1.29 11.25
CA ASP A 42 -0.59 -1.27 12.72
C ASP A 42 0.15 -2.45 13.32
N LEU A 43 0.01 -3.62 12.73
CA LEU A 43 0.66 -4.82 13.22
C LEU A 43 2.17 -4.68 13.24
N VAL A 44 2.73 -4.04 12.22
CA VAL A 44 4.19 -3.90 12.11
C VAL A 44 4.70 -2.57 12.67
N GLY A 45 3.81 -1.73 13.21
CA GLY A 45 4.22 -0.50 13.88
C GLY A 45 4.49 0.68 12.97
N ILE A 46 3.92 0.68 11.76
CA ILE A 46 4.07 1.81 10.85
C ILE A 46 2.95 2.81 11.11
N PRO A 47 3.29 4.07 11.41
CA PRO A 47 2.25 5.05 11.75
C PRO A 47 1.40 5.43 10.54
N ARG A 48 0.15 5.74 10.82
CA ARG A 48 -0.80 6.10 9.79
C ARG A 48 -0.35 7.28 8.94
N ARG A 49 0.46 8.15 9.49
CA ARG A 49 0.96 9.30 8.72
C ARG A 49 1.85 8.88 7.55
N GLY A 50 2.29 7.63 7.53
CA GLY A 50 3.04 7.11 6.38
C GLY A 50 2.18 6.73 5.20
N PHE A 51 0.86 6.82 5.33
CA PHE A 51 -0.06 6.46 4.27
C PHE A 51 -0.20 7.61 3.26
N HIS A 52 -0.05 7.29 2.00
CA HIS A 52 -0.12 8.28 0.92
C HIS A 52 -1.14 7.83 -0.13
N GLY A 53 -2.42 7.99 0.16
CA GLY A 53 -3.48 7.78 -0.80
C GLY A 53 -3.86 6.34 -1.05
N ASP A 54 -2.92 5.49 -1.39
CA ASP A 54 -3.21 4.08 -1.66
C ASP A 54 -2.08 3.14 -1.21
N HIS A 55 -1.07 3.67 -0.55
CA HIS A 55 0.08 2.87 -0.12
C HIS A 55 0.78 3.55 1.06
N TYR A 56 1.65 2.79 1.72
CA TYR A 56 2.56 3.34 2.71
C TYR A 56 3.95 3.41 2.10
N ASP A 57 4.70 4.45 2.43
CA ASP A 57 6.12 4.53 2.10
C ASP A 57 6.91 3.91 3.24
N ILE A 58 7.74 2.93 2.92
CA ILE A 58 8.47 2.14 3.92
C ILE A 58 9.96 2.32 3.68
N PRO A 59 10.73 2.71 4.70
CA PRO A 59 12.18 2.76 4.55
C PRO A 59 12.74 1.37 4.26
N GLU A 60 13.76 1.33 3.43
CA GLU A 60 14.36 0.05 3.03
C GLU A 60 14.76 -0.79 4.23
N SER A 61 15.20 -0.15 5.31
CA SER A 61 15.64 -0.86 6.51
C SER A 61 14.54 -1.69 7.15
N TYR A 62 13.27 -1.40 6.84
CA TYR A 62 12.14 -2.15 7.41
C TYR A 62 11.58 -3.19 6.45
N ARG A 63 12.08 -3.23 5.23
CA ARG A 63 11.50 -4.07 4.19
C ARG A 63 11.54 -5.55 4.55
N ALA A 64 12.65 -6.03 5.07
CA ALA A 64 12.78 -7.44 5.44
C ALA A 64 11.76 -7.83 6.51
N GLN A 65 11.51 -6.94 7.47
CA GLN A 65 10.52 -7.18 8.52
C GLN A 65 9.11 -7.27 7.91
N MET A 66 8.80 -6.42 6.93
CA MET A 66 7.51 -6.48 6.28
C MET A 66 7.32 -7.83 5.61
N ILE A 67 8.35 -8.29 4.89
CA ILE A 67 8.28 -9.56 4.18
C ILE A 67 8.13 -10.71 5.18
N SER A 68 8.89 -10.70 6.27
CA SER A 68 8.79 -11.79 7.24
C SER A 68 7.45 -11.81 7.96
N THR A 69 6.75 -10.69 7.97
CA THR A 69 5.43 -10.61 8.61
C THR A 69 4.30 -10.97 7.64
N GLY A 70 4.60 -11.08 6.36
CA GLY A 70 3.59 -11.54 5.41
C GLY A 70 3.46 -10.75 4.13
N ALA A 71 4.21 -9.65 3.97
CA ALA A 71 4.15 -8.93 2.71
C ALA A 71 4.89 -9.71 1.64
N THR A 72 4.35 -9.72 0.44
CA THR A 72 4.96 -10.42 -0.67
C THR A 72 5.71 -9.44 -1.55
N PRO A 73 6.99 -9.70 -1.81
CA PRO A 73 7.76 -8.84 -2.69
C PRO A 73 7.30 -8.99 -4.13
N VAL A 74 7.07 -7.87 -4.78
CA VAL A 74 6.68 -7.82 -6.19
C VAL A 74 7.41 -6.65 -6.83
N GLU A 75 7.44 -6.64 -8.15
CA GLU A 75 7.95 -5.47 -8.87
C GLU A 75 6.96 -4.32 -8.74
N SER A 76 7.50 -3.10 -8.81
CA SER A 76 6.66 -1.91 -8.70
C SER A 76 5.54 -1.91 -9.73
N ARG A 77 5.83 -2.38 -10.94
CA ARG A 77 4.83 -2.45 -12.00
C ARG A 77 3.68 -3.38 -11.62
N GLU A 78 4.03 -4.52 -11.02
CA GLU A 78 3.03 -5.48 -10.60
C GLU A 78 2.17 -4.92 -9.46
N LEU A 79 2.80 -4.23 -8.52
CA LEU A 79 2.07 -3.61 -7.43
C LEU A 79 1.03 -2.63 -7.96
N LEU A 80 1.43 -1.78 -8.90
CA LEU A 80 0.51 -0.81 -9.49
C LEU A 80 -0.61 -1.49 -10.25
N ARG A 81 -0.28 -2.55 -11.01
CA ARG A 81 -1.27 -3.29 -11.75
C ARG A 81 -2.34 -3.87 -10.83
N ARG A 82 -1.90 -4.44 -9.71
CA ARG A 82 -2.84 -5.05 -8.76
C ARG A 82 -3.70 -4.02 -8.05
N LEU A 83 -3.13 -2.86 -7.74
CA LEU A 83 -3.93 -1.78 -7.16
C LEU A 83 -5.01 -1.30 -8.13
N ARG A 84 -4.66 -1.16 -9.40
CA ARG A 84 -5.64 -0.75 -10.41
C ARG A 84 -6.71 -1.80 -10.59
N SER A 85 -6.32 -3.07 -10.68
CA SER A 85 -7.30 -4.15 -10.84
C SER A 85 -8.25 -4.23 -9.67
N ALA A 86 -7.80 -3.89 -8.48
CA ALA A 86 -8.64 -3.92 -7.29
C ALA A 86 -9.47 -2.66 -7.12
N GLY A 87 -9.29 -1.67 -8.00
CA GLY A 87 -10.02 -0.41 -7.87
C GLY A 87 -9.50 0.49 -6.78
N LEU A 88 -8.29 0.23 -6.30
CA LEU A 88 -7.71 0.99 -5.18
C LEU A 88 -6.76 2.07 -5.64
N ARG A 89 -6.44 2.13 -6.92
CA ARG A 89 -5.62 3.21 -7.44
C ARG A 89 -6.31 3.85 -8.61
N LEU A 90 -6.57 5.14 -8.47
CA LEU A 90 -7.27 5.90 -9.50
C LEU A 90 -6.29 6.38 -10.55
N SER A 91 -6.71 6.38 -11.80
CA SER A 91 -5.97 7.00 -12.88
C SER A 91 -5.95 8.52 -12.66
N PRO A 92 -5.07 9.26 -13.33
CA PRO A 92 -5.11 10.72 -13.23
C PRO A 92 -6.47 11.30 -13.57
N ALA A 93 -7.15 10.76 -14.58
CA ALA A 93 -8.47 11.25 -14.94
C ALA A 93 -9.48 11.00 -13.84
N GLN A 94 -9.42 9.81 -13.24
CA GLN A 94 -10.32 9.48 -12.14
C GLN A 94 -10.06 10.35 -10.93
N ARG A 95 -8.80 10.65 -10.65
CA ARG A 95 -8.46 11.54 -9.55
C ARG A 95 -9.01 12.94 -9.77
N ARG A 96 -8.93 13.43 -11.00
CA ARG A 96 -9.48 14.74 -11.30
C ARG A 96 -10.99 14.77 -11.13
N ALA A 97 -11.66 13.71 -11.55
CA ALA A 97 -13.09 13.62 -11.38
C ALA A 97 -13.48 13.62 -9.91
N HIS A 98 -12.73 12.89 -9.08
CA HIS A 98 -12.98 12.88 -7.65
C HIS A 98 -12.83 14.26 -7.04
N LYS A 99 -11.79 14.98 -7.45
CA LYS A 99 -11.56 16.31 -6.91
C LYS A 99 -12.61 17.29 -7.34
N ALA A 100 -13.14 17.13 -8.54
CA ALA A 100 -14.14 18.03 -9.05
C ALA A 100 -15.50 17.82 -8.43
N GLU A 101 -15.74 16.68 -7.84
CA GLU A 101 -17.02 16.42 -7.19
C GLU A 101 -17.13 17.25 -5.94
N PRO A 102 -18.30 17.85 -5.71
CA PRO A 102 -18.50 18.55 -4.46
C PRO A 102 -18.41 17.55 -3.35
N THR A 103 -17.50 17.76 -2.46
CA THR A 103 -17.44 16.92 -1.33
C THR A 103 -18.58 17.25 -0.46
N PRO A 104 -19.22 16.29 0.04
CA PRO A 104 -20.17 16.52 1.08
C PRO A 104 -19.37 17.05 2.20
N THR A 105 -19.59 18.05 2.56
CA THR A 105 -18.81 18.49 3.51
C THR A 105 -18.84 17.96 4.70
N THR A 106 -18.38 17.51 4.88
CA THR A 106 -18.33 17.04 5.75
C THR A 106 -17.85 17.43 6.66
N HIS A 107 -17.66 17.77 6.44
CA HIS A 107 -17.26 18.03 7.01
C HIS A 107 -17.18 18.44 7.76
N ASP A 108 -17.34 18.58 7.91
CA ASP A 108 -17.16 18.98 8.39
C ASP A 108 -16.98 19.07 8.81
#